data_6eb0bb23d3a4284dc4badfea42df6a18
#
_entry.id   6eb0bb23d3a4284dc4badfea42df6a18
#
_cell.length_a   1.000
_cell.length_b   1.000
_cell.length_c   1.000
_cell.angle_alpha   90.00
_cell.angle_beta   90.00
_cell.angle_gamma   90.00
#
_symmetry.space_group_name_H-M   'P 1'
#
loop_
_entity.id
_entity.type
_entity.pdbx_description
1 polymer ?
#
loop_
_entity_poly.entity_id
_entity_poly.type
_entity_poly.pdbx_seq_one_letter_code
_entity_poly.pdbx_strand_id
1 'polypeptide(L)'
;EGSLSQNSVRSIFKDSQGGMWLGTYWGGLNYYHPLCNRFQRIKHVPFLNSLSNNVVSCIVEDSEHNLWIGTSDGGLNFYDSTSKLYKNYLFKSGSLDVPFKDIKTVYVDEEHDKVYVGAHAGGMMALQRKSGRVEYFNRQNSNLPSNNIYSIISDENGGLWVASLEHLLHFDIDKRNFTIVDKDQNGRKLQQYNRLLFRDSRRRIWVGGEMGVSVYN
;
A
#
# COMPACT_ATOMS: atom_id res chain seq x y z
N GLU A 1 -10.11 27.48 -9.59
CA GLU A 1 -10.41 26.39 -8.65
C GLU A 1 -10.97 25.21 -9.43
N GLY A 2 -10.29 24.07 -9.47
CA GLY A 2 -10.70 22.86 -10.21
C GLY A 2 -9.50 22.05 -10.74
N SER A 3 -8.28 22.48 -10.44
CA SER A 3 -7.03 21.78 -10.77
C SER A 3 -6.53 20.96 -9.59
N LEU A 4 -5.50 20.12 -9.85
CA LEU A 4 -4.78 19.39 -8.80
C LEU A 4 -4.29 20.34 -7.68
N SER A 5 -4.31 19.80 -6.46
CA SER A 5 -3.82 20.54 -5.29
C SER A 5 -2.32 20.78 -5.31
N GLN A 6 -1.58 19.91 -6.01
CA GLN A 6 -0.13 19.98 -6.17
C GLN A 6 0.34 19.11 -7.36
N ASN A 7 1.42 19.52 -8.01
CA ASN A 7 1.95 18.83 -9.21
C ASN A 7 2.75 17.54 -8.91
N SER A 8 3.20 17.33 -7.65
CA SER A 8 3.93 16.12 -7.28
C SER A 8 2.96 14.97 -6.96
N VAL A 9 2.52 14.25 -7.96
CA VAL A 9 1.66 13.07 -7.84
C VAL A 9 2.50 11.85 -7.44
N ARG A 10 2.08 11.13 -6.41
CA ARG A 10 2.73 9.93 -5.87
C ARG A 10 2.00 8.65 -6.24
N SER A 11 0.68 8.71 -6.27
CA SER A 11 -0.15 7.56 -6.58
C SER A 11 -1.35 7.99 -7.42
N ILE A 12 -1.75 7.11 -8.33
CA ILE A 12 -2.96 7.26 -9.16
C ILE A 12 -3.73 5.95 -9.03
N PHE A 13 -5.01 6.06 -8.74
CA PHE A 13 -5.92 4.93 -8.64
C PHE A 13 -7.23 5.25 -9.36
N LYS A 14 -7.72 4.32 -10.19
CA LYS A 14 -9.05 4.41 -10.80
C LYS A 14 -9.98 3.48 -10.04
N ASP A 15 -11.05 4.06 -9.47
CA ASP A 15 -12.05 3.28 -8.74
C ASP A 15 -12.99 2.53 -9.68
N SER A 16 -13.79 1.63 -9.12
CA SER A 16 -14.77 0.80 -9.84
C SER A 16 -15.93 1.62 -10.44
N GLN A 17 -16.14 2.85 -9.98
CA GLN A 17 -17.17 3.76 -10.50
C GLN A 17 -16.65 4.68 -11.61
N GLY A 18 -15.38 4.53 -12.01
CA GLY A 18 -14.75 5.30 -13.07
C GLY A 18 -14.12 6.62 -12.60
N GLY A 19 -14.15 6.90 -11.31
CA GLY A 19 -13.46 8.03 -10.70
C GLY A 19 -11.96 7.83 -10.63
N MET A 20 -11.21 8.92 -10.54
CA MET A 20 -9.75 8.91 -10.47
C MET A 20 -9.28 9.57 -9.19
N TRP A 21 -8.49 8.85 -8.41
CA TRP A 21 -7.90 9.29 -7.16
C TRP A 21 -6.41 9.55 -7.36
N LEU A 22 -5.94 10.72 -6.94
CA LEU A 22 -4.55 11.14 -7.09
C LEU A 22 -4.00 11.55 -5.74
N GLY A 23 -3.11 10.72 -5.21
CA GLY A 23 -2.35 11.02 -3.99
C GLY A 23 -1.17 11.92 -4.31
N THR A 24 -1.00 12.99 -3.56
CA THR A 24 0.06 13.99 -3.78
C THR A 24 1.02 14.07 -2.60
N TYR A 25 2.19 14.70 -2.81
CA TYR A 25 3.24 14.76 -1.81
C TYR A 25 2.92 15.67 -0.61
N TRP A 26 2.20 16.78 -0.81
CA TRP A 26 1.82 17.69 0.28
C TRP A 26 0.38 18.22 0.14
N GLY A 27 -0.27 17.90 -0.95
CA GLY A 27 -1.59 18.41 -1.30
C GLY A 27 -2.76 17.55 -0.84
N GLY A 28 -2.50 16.43 -0.17
CA GLY A 28 -3.52 15.47 0.22
C GLY A 28 -3.98 14.60 -0.95
N LEU A 29 -5.22 14.20 -0.90
CA LEU A 29 -5.88 13.35 -1.89
C LEU A 29 -6.76 14.20 -2.80
N ASN A 30 -6.70 13.98 -4.10
CA ASN A 30 -7.54 14.62 -5.10
C ASN A 30 -8.43 13.57 -5.77
N TYR A 31 -9.69 13.88 -5.91
CA TYR A 31 -10.65 13.04 -6.62
C TYR A 31 -11.18 13.76 -7.85
N TYR A 32 -11.18 13.08 -8.98
CA TYR A 32 -11.76 13.55 -10.24
C TYR A 32 -12.73 12.51 -10.76
N HIS A 33 -13.91 12.95 -11.14
CA HIS A 33 -14.86 12.10 -11.86
C HIS A 33 -15.23 12.77 -13.19
N PRO A 34 -15.21 12.03 -14.33
CA PRO A 34 -15.47 12.61 -15.66
C PRO A 34 -16.80 13.35 -15.76
N LEU A 35 -17.82 12.92 -15.02
CA LEU A 35 -19.14 13.57 -15.00
C LEU A 35 -19.16 14.91 -14.23
N CYS A 36 -18.20 15.15 -13.34
CA CYS A 36 -18.18 16.34 -12.50
C CYS A 36 -17.24 17.44 -12.98
N ASN A 37 -16.30 17.08 -13.88
CA ASN A 37 -15.28 17.97 -14.45
C ASN A 37 -14.53 18.88 -13.44
N ARG A 38 -14.39 18.41 -12.19
CA ARG A 38 -13.72 19.14 -11.10
C ARG A 38 -12.96 18.18 -10.21
N PHE A 39 -11.79 18.63 -9.72
CA PHE A 39 -11.10 17.97 -8.64
C PHE A 39 -11.69 18.33 -7.29
N GLN A 40 -12.06 17.31 -6.50
CA GLN A 40 -12.32 17.47 -5.08
C GLN A 40 -11.01 17.28 -4.32
N ARG A 41 -10.73 18.16 -3.37
CA ARG A 41 -9.54 18.09 -2.53
C ARG A 41 -9.88 17.57 -1.15
N ILE A 42 -9.20 16.53 -0.74
CA ILE A 42 -9.34 15.90 0.57
C ILE A 42 -7.99 16.03 1.28
N LYS A 43 -8.01 16.70 2.42
CA LYS A 43 -6.81 17.06 3.17
C LYS A 43 -6.92 16.65 4.64
N HIS A 44 -5.77 16.55 5.28
CA HIS A 44 -5.70 16.54 6.72
C HIS A 44 -6.17 17.91 7.27
N VAL A 45 -7.12 17.86 8.19
CA VAL A 45 -7.61 19.02 8.94
C VAL A 45 -7.50 18.68 10.42
N PRO A 46 -6.66 19.39 11.19
CA PRO A 46 -6.49 19.14 12.61
C PRO A 46 -7.82 19.15 13.37
N PHE A 47 -7.99 18.21 14.30
CA PHE A 47 -9.17 18.07 15.17
C PHE A 47 -10.48 17.68 14.47
N LEU A 48 -10.46 17.45 13.14
CA LEU A 48 -11.62 16.96 12.41
C LEU A 48 -11.41 15.52 11.94
N ASN A 49 -12.52 14.83 11.63
CA ASN A 49 -12.47 13.53 10.98
C ASN A 49 -12.02 13.70 9.53
N SER A 50 -10.75 13.43 9.27
CA SER A 50 -10.08 13.66 7.98
C SER A 50 -8.90 12.74 7.81
N LEU A 51 -8.17 12.85 6.69
CA LEU A 51 -6.88 12.19 6.50
C LEU A 51 -5.93 12.48 7.68
N SER A 52 -5.11 11.48 8.02
CA SER A 52 -4.09 11.63 9.07
C SER A 52 -2.89 12.49 8.63
N ASN A 53 -2.61 12.53 7.32
CA ASN A 53 -1.50 13.31 6.74
C ASN A 53 -1.78 13.66 5.28
N ASN A 54 -1.16 14.75 4.79
CA ASN A 54 -1.32 15.23 3.41
C ASN A 54 -0.36 14.55 2.40
N VAL A 55 0.60 13.74 2.85
CA VAL A 55 1.50 12.99 1.97
C VAL A 55 0.89 11.61 1.73
N VAL A 56 0.17 11.45 0.63
CA VAL A 56 -0.51 10.20 0.26
C VAL A 56 0.40 9.38 -0.64
N SER A 57 0.71 8.16 -0.22
CA SER A 57 1.64 7.25 -0.88
C SER A 57 0.95 6.17 -1.72
N CYS A 58 -0.15 5.61 -1.25
CA CYS A 58 -0.91 4.57 -1.95
C CYS A 58 -2.41 4.65 -1.62
N ILE A 59 -3.22 4.09 -2.53
CA ILE A 59 -4.68 4.08 -2.42
C ILE A 59 -5.15 2.74 -3.01
N VAL A 60 -6.05 2.05 -2.29
CA VAL A 60 -6.69 0.80 -2.73
C VAL A 60 -8.17 0.84 -2.33
N GLU A 61 -9.04 0.38 -3.20
CA GLU A 61 -10.47 0.19 -2.94
C GLU A 61 -10.72 -1.26 -2.53
N ASP A 62 -11.61 -1.48 -1.56
CA ASP A 62 -12.10 -2.81 -1.20
C ASP A 62 -13.42 -3.16 -1.93
N SER A 63 -13.89 -4.38 -1.76
CA SER A 63 -15.12 -4.87 -2.42
C SER A 63 -16.40 -4.13 -1.98
N GLU A 64 -16.36 -3.41 -0.86
CA GLU A 64 -17.45 -2.58 -0.35
C GLU A 64 -17.33 -1.11 -0.81
N HIS A 65 -16.39 -0.82 -1.75
CA HIS A 65 -16.06 0.52 -2.26
C HIS A 65 -15.48 1.49 -1.22
N ASN A 66 -14.97 0.99 -0.10
CA ASN A 66 -14.22 1.79 0.84
C ASN A 66 -12.77 1.96 0.36
N LEU A 67 -12.09 3.00 0.84
CA LEU A 67 -10.71 3.25 0.47
C LEU A 67 -9.76 3.00 1.64
N TRP A 68 -8.70 2.29 1.35
CA TRP A 68 -7.54 2.11 2.21
C TRP A 68 -6.42 3.01 1.70
N ILE A 69 -6.00 3.97 2.51
CA ILE A 69 -5.12 5.06 2.09
C ILE A 69 -3.87 5.06 2.97
N GLY A 70 -2.72 4.78 2.37
CA GLY A 70 -1.43 4.89 3.03
C GLY A 70 -0.89 6.31 2.97
N THR A 71 -0.35 6.78 4.09
CA THR A 71 0.28 8.10 4.18
C THR A 71 1.69 8.01 4.75
N SER A 72 2.55 8.99 4.43
CA SER A 72 3.83 9.17 5.11
C SER A 72 3.59 9.90 6.43
N ASP A 73 4.15 9.37 7.52
CA ASP A 73 4.02 9.86 8.90
C ASP A 73 2.61 9.88 9.51
N GLY A 74 1.58 9.53 8.74
CA GLY A 74 0.19 9.46 9.23
C GLY A 74 -0.36 8.05 9.37
N GLY A 75 0.38 7.03 8.93
CA GLY A 75 -0.07 5.64 8.98
C GLY A 75 -1.15 5.31 7.95
N LEU A 76 -1.99 4.32 8.28
CA LEU A 76 -3.06 3.81 7.43
C LEU A 76 -4.40 4.48 7.77
N ASN A 77 -5.07 4.97 6.75
CA ASN A 77 -6.43 5.50 6.84
C ASN A 77 -7.40 4.57 6.12
N PHE A 78 -8.53 4.33 6.74
CA PHE A 78 -9.71 3.74 6.12
C PHE A 78 -10.77 4.81 5.92
N TYR A 79 -11.27 4.95 4.73
CA TYR A 79 -12.37 5.83 4.39
C TYR A 79 -13.60 5.01 4.06
N ASP A 80 -14.63 5.11 4.88
CA ASP A 80 -15.92 4.48 4.66
C ASP A 80 -16.70 5.29 3.62
N SER A 81 -16.97 4.67 2.47
CA SER A 81 -17.65 5.30 1.34
C SER A 81 -19.12 5.62 1.62
N THR A 82 -19.75 4.96 2.59
CA THR A 82 -21.15 5.16 2.97
C THR A 82 -21.29 6.29 3.97
N SER A 83 -20.61 6.20 5.10
CA SER A 83 -20.67 7.19 6.17
C SER A 83 -19.83 8.45 5.89
N LYS A 84 -18.90 8.40 4.92
CA LYS A 84 -17.92 9.44 4.59
C LYS A 84 -16.95 9.74 5.72
N LEU A 85 -16.75 8.81 6.64
CA LEU A 85 -15.89 8.94 7.81
C LEU A 85 -14.53 8.27 7.58
N TYR A 86 -13.51 8.83 8.22
CA TYR A 86 -12.16 8.27 8.28
C TYR A 86 -11.93 7.56 9.59
N LYS A 87 -11.24 6.41 9.53
CA LYS A 87 -10.68 5.70 10.68
C LYS A 87 -9.19 5.52 10.47
N ASN A 88 -8.38 5.96 11.43
CA ASN A 88 -6.94 5.75 11.42
C ASN A 88 -6.60 4.52 12.28
N TYR A 89 -5.92 3.54 11.70
CA TYR A 89 -5.62 2.28 12.38
C TYR A 89 -4.27 2.27 13.12
N LEU A 90 -3.32 3.08 12.70
CA LEU A 90 -1.92 2.92 13.12
C LEU A 90 -1.33 4.16 13.81
N PHE A 91 -2.09 5.23 13.84
CA PHE A 91 -1.67 6.46 14.48
C PHE A 91 -2.29 6.58 15.87
N LYS A 92 -1.46 6.41 16.92
CA LYS A 92 -1.84 6.76 18.30
C LYS A 92 -1.13 8.05 18.66
N SER A 93 -1.90 9.10 18.90
CA SER A 93 -1.38 10.37 19.41
C SER A 93 -0.59 10.12 20.71
N GLY A 94 0.66 10.60 20.77
CA GLY A 94 1.51 10.48 21.94
C GLY A 94 2.44 9.26 22.01
N SER A 95 2.41 8.34 21.04
CA SER A 95 3.37 7.25 20.95
C SER A 95 4.49 7.61 19.98
N LEU A 96 5.71 7.76 20.46
CA LEU A 96 6.91 8.03 19.65
C LEU A 96 7.36 6.81 18.81
N ASP A 97 6.89 5.61 19.15
CA ASP A 97 7.27 4.36 18.50
C ASP A 97 6.09 3.69 17.79
N VAL A 98 5.50 4.36 16.78
CA VAL A 98 4.59 3.69 15.87
C VAL A 98 5.38 3.21 14.66
N PRO A 99 5.65 1.89 14.52
CA PRO A 99 6.52 1.36 13.46
C PRO A 99 5.94 1.53 12.05
N PHE A 100 4.64 1.82 11.93
CA PHE A 100 3.91 1.94 10.66
C PHE A 100 3.45 3.38 10.37
N LYS A 101 4.34 4.34 10.47
CA LYS A 101 4.04 5.75 10.15
C LYS A 101 4.11 6.03 8.65
N ASP A 102 5.13 5.51 7.97
CA ASP A 102 5.42 5.79 6.57
C ASP A 102 5.01 4.58 5.71
N ILE A 103 3.73 4.53 5.36
CA ILE A 103 3.15 3.46 4.54
C ILE A 103 3.58 3.63 3.09
N LYS A 104 4.01 2.54 2.47
CA LYS A 104 4.43 2.49 1.07
C LYS A 104 3.44 1.73 0.18
N THR A 105 2.80 0.72 0.74
CA THR A 105 1.90 -0.15 -0.02
C THR A 105 0.79 -0.71 0.86
N VAL A 106 -0.35 -0.94 0.25
CA VAL A 106 -1.51 -1.61 0.86
C VAL A 106 -2.03 -2.65 -0.13
N TYR A 107 -2.34 -3.84 0.34
CA TYR A 107 -3.04 -4.87 -0.40
C TYR A 107 -4.24 -5.37 0.41
N VAL A 108 -5.42 -5.38 -0.20
CA VAL A 108 -6.66 -5.89 0.41
C VAL A 108 -6.88 -7.33 -0.04
N ASP A 109 -6.87 -8.23 0.93
CA ASP A 109 -7.17 -9.65 0.76
C ASP A 109 -8.62 -9.90 1.18
N GLU A 110 -9.51 -9.91 0.20
CA GLU A 110 -10.93 -10.09 0.42
C GLU A 110 -11.27 -11.50 0.90
N GLU A 111 -10.54 -12.50 0.44
CA GLU A 111 -10.76 -13.90 0.76
C GLU A 111 -10.53 -14.20 2.24
N HIS A 112 -9.48 -13.62 2.82
CA HIS A 112 -9.12 -13.83 4.23
C HIS A 112 -9.55 -12.68 5.15
N ASP A 113 -10.31 -11.70 4.64
CA ASP A 113 -10.75 -10.51 5.38
C ASP A 113 -9.58 -9.74 6.02
N LYS A 114 -8.47 -9.60 5.28
CA LYS A 114 -7.23 -8.98 5.76
C LYS A 114 -6.80 -7.80 4.89
N VAL A 115 -6.08 -6.89 5.50
CA VAL A 115 -5.33 -5.84 4.81
C VAL A 115 -3.85 -5.99 5.16
N TYR A 116 -3.03 -6.22 4.15
CA TYR A 116 -1.58 -6.26 4.28
C TYR A 116 -1.00 -4.88 3.99
N VAL A 117 -0.12 -4.43 4.84
CA VAL A 117 0.46 -3.09 4.79
C VAL A 117 1.97 -3.20 4.86
N GLY A 118 2.65 -2.59 3.90
CA GLY A 118 4.11 -2.46 3.91
C GLY A 118 4.53 -1.04 4.23
N ALA A 119 5.54 -0.90 5.09
CA ALA A 119 6.05 0.39 5.54
C ALA A 119 7.55 0.54 5.35
N HIS A 120 8.01 1.79 5.32
CA HIS A 120 9.42 2.12 5.49
C HIS A 120 9.81 1.94 6.96
N ALA A 121 10.85 1.17 7.22
CA ALA A 121 11.37 0.82 8.54
C ALA A 121 10.40 0.04 9.47
N GLY A 122 9.15 -0.22 9.04
CA GLY A 122 8.13 -0.90 9.84
C GLY A 122 7.99 -2.40 9.56
N GLY A 123 8.47 -2.88 8.41
CA GLY A 123 8.21 -4.24 7.95
C GLY A 123 6.85 -4.37 7.26
N MET A 124 6.22 -5.51 7.46
CA MET A 124 4.87 -5.83 6.97
C MET A 124 3.91 -6.01 8.14
N MET A 125 2.67 -5.63 7.95
CA MET A 125 1.58 -5.82 8.90
C MET A 125 0.40 -6.48 8.19
N ALA A 126 -0.30 -7.38 8.90
CA ALA A 126 -1.60 -7.91 8.53
C ALA A 126 -2.66 -7.44 9.52
N LEU A 127 -3.64 -6.70 9.04
CA LEU A 127 -4.79 -6.21 9.80
C LEU A 127 -6.01 -7.06 9.45
N GLN A 128 -6.61 -7.72 10.43
CA GLN A 128 -7.91 -8.37 10.28
C GLN A 128 -9.01 -7.30 10.31
N ARG A 129 -9.74 -7.12 9.21
CA ARG A 129 -10.69 -5.99 9.06
C ARG A 129 -11.80 -6.00 10.10
N LYS A 130 -12.45 -7.14 10.30
CA LYS A 130 -13.60 -7.27 11.23
C LYS A 130 -13.22 -7.14 12.69
N SER A 131 -12.15 -7.79 13.12
CA SER A 131 -11.74 -7.79 14.54
C SER A 131 -10.82 -6.63 14.92
N GLY A 132 -10.17 -6.01 13.93
CA GLY A 132 -9.11 -5.01 14.16
C GLY A 132 -7.82 -5.60 14.72
N ARG A 133 -7.69 -6.94 14.78
CA ARG A 133 -6.47 -7.59 15.24
C ARG A 133 -5.34 -7.34 14.25
N VAL A 134 -4.19 -6.97 14.79
CA VAL A 134 -3.00 -6.66 14.01
C VAL A 134 -1.91 -7.68 14.30
N GLU A 135 -1.25 -8.13 13.25
CA GLU A 135 -0.08 -8.96 13.29
C GLU A 135 1.07 -8.26 12.54
N TYR A 136 2.26 -8.26 13.16
CA TYR A 136 3.45 -7.59 12.61
C TYR A 136 4.50 -8.62 12.19
N PHE A 137 5.15 -8.36 11.05
CA PHE A 137 6.28 -9.12 10.52
C PHE A 137 7.46 -8.17 10.31
N ASN A 138 8.51 -8.37 11.07
CA ASN A 138 9.76 -7.60 10.99
C ASN A 138 10.98 -8.50 11.22
N ARG A 139 12.17 -7.95 11.10
CA ARG A 139 13.43 -8.70 11.27
C ARG A 139 13.63 -9.31 12.65
N GLN A 140 12.93 -8.84 13.69
CA GLN A 140 13.06 -9.36 15.04
C GLN A 140 12.13 -10.55 15.33
N ASN A 141 10.97 -10.63 14.66
CA ASN A 141 9.94 -11.63 14.95
C ASN A 141 9.62 -12.56 13.79
N SER A 142 10.27 -12.40 12.65
CA SER A 142 10.08 -13.23 11.45
C SER A 142 11.37 -13.36 10.67
N ASN A 143 11.35 -14.15 9.59
CA ASN A 143 12.47 -14.27 8.67
C ASN A 143 12.48 -13.21 7.56
N LEU A 144 11.79 -12.09 7.77
CA LEU A 144 11.81 -10.95 6.87
C LEU A 144 13.24 -10.35 6.80
N PRO A 145 13.88 -10.24 5.62
CA PRO A 145 15.26 -9.80 5.53
C PRO A 145 15.44 -8.29 5.72
N SER A 146 14.39 -7.50 5.49
CA SER A 146 14.41 -6.04 5.61
C SER A 146 13.09 -5.50 6.14
N ASN A 147 13.15 -4.48 7.01
CA ASN A 147 11.96 -3.76 7.47
C ASN A 147 11.45 -2.70 6.47
N ASN A 148 12.06 -2.59 5.30
CA ASN A 148 11.61 -1.67 4.26
C ASN A 148 10.82 -2.44 3.20
N ILE A 149 9.50 -2.29 3.21
CA ILE A 149 8.58 -2.92 2.26
C ILE A 149 7.97 -1.85 1.37
N TYR A 150 8.08 -2.03 0.05
CA TYR A 150 7.68 -1.03 -0.94
C TYR A 150 6.46 -1.42 -1.77
N SER A 151 6.25 -2.72 -2.00
CA SER A 151 5.11 -3.19 -2.78
C SER A 151 4.66 -4.58 -2.33
N ILE A 152 3.36 -4.82 -2.31
CA ILE A 152 2.72 -6.10 -1.99
C ILE A 152 1.63 -6.33 -3.03
N ILE A 153 1.63 -7.51 -3.65
CA ILE A 153 0.58 -7.97 -4.56
C ILE A 153 0.27 -9.45 -4.32
N SER A 154 -0.92 -9.92 -4.69
CA SER A 154 -1.29 -11.33 -4.61
C SER A 154 -0.50 -12.20 -5.60
N ASP A 155 -0.23 -13.46 -5.23
CA ASP A 155 0.26 -14.49 -6.14
C ASP A 155 -0.87 -15.31 -6.81
N GLU A 156 -2.15 -15.06 -6.42
CA GLU A 156 -3.37 -15.77 -6.83
C GLU A 156 -3.46 -17.25 -6.37
N ASN A 157 -2.52 -17.72 -5.59
CA ASN A 157 -2.49 -19.08 -5.07
C ASN A 157 -2.53 -19.11 -3.52
N GLY A 158 -2.96 -18.02 -2.91
CA GLY A 158 -3.04 -17.87 -1.46
C GLY A 158 -1.76 -17.34 -0.81
N GLY A 159 -0.84 -16.78 -1.59
CA GLY A 159 0.37 -16.13 -1.11
C GLY A 159 0.51 -14.68 -1.60
N LEU A 160 1.59 -14.04 -1.21
CA LEU A 160 1.89 -12.65 -1.61
C LEU A 160 3.30 -12.52 -2.17
N TRP A 161 3.42 -11.75 -3.25
CA TRP A 161 4.68 -11.19 -3.68
C TRP A 161 4.96 -9.90 -2.93
N VAL A 162 6.15 -9.79 -2.37
CA VAL A 162 6.56 -8.66 -1.52
C VAL A 162 7.89 -8.11 -2.01
N ALA A 163 7.92 -6.84 -2.40
CA ALA A 163 9.16 -6.15 -2.70
C ALA A 163 9.72 -5.49 -1.45
N SER A 164 10.85 -5.96 -1.00
CA SER A 164 11.68 -5.33 0.03
C SER A 164 12.81 -4.51 -0.59
N LEU A 165 13.61 -3.83 0.23
CA LEU A 165 14.70 -2.98 -0.27
C LEU A 165 15.65 -3.71 -1.25
N GLU A 166 16.03 -4.94 -0.93
CA GLU A 166 17.07 -5.67 -1.67
C GLU A 166 16.55 -6.97 -2.32
N HIS A 167 15.33 -7.41 -1.97
CA HIS A 167 14.83 -8.72 -2.34
C HIS A 167 13.40 -8.66 -2.87
N LEU A 168 13.13 -9.48 -3.88
CA LEU A 168 11.78 -9.98 -4.15
C LEU A 168 11.54 -11.17 -3.21
N LEU A 169 10.42 -11.13 -2.51
CA LEU A 169 10.03 -12.16 -1.55
C LEU A 169 8.69 -12.77 -1.97
N HIS A 170 8.53 -14.05 -1.70
CA HIS A 170 7.25 -14.72 -1.67
C HIS A 170 6.86 -14.97 -0.20
N PHE A 171 5.68 -14.52 0.20
CA PHE A 171 5.12 -14.74 1.53
C PHE A 171 4.03 -15.80 1.46
N ASP A 172 4.27 -16.93 2.12
CA ASP A 172 3.28 -17.99 2.33
C ASP A 172 2.41 -17.59 3.53
N ILE A 173 1.12 -17.31 3.27
CA ILE A 173 0.18 -16.80 4.29
C ILE A 173 -0.07 -17.83 5.38
N ASP A 174 -0.21 -19.12 5.01
CA ASP A 174 -0.51 -20.19 5.95
C ASP A 174 0.68 -20.51 6.86
N LYS A 175 1.87 -20.62 6.26
CA LYS A 175 3.11 -20.89 7.01
C LYS A 175 3.70 -19.65 7.66
N ARG A 176 3.22 -18.45 7.27
CA ARG A 176 3.69 -17.16 7.80
C ARG A 176 5.20 -16.97 7.58
N ASN A 177 5.67 -17.38 6.41
CA ASN A 177 7.09 -17.48 6.09
C ASN A 177 7.43 -16.75 4.79
N PHE A 178 8.56 -16.03 4.78
CA PHE A 178 9.09 -15.36 3.60
C PHE A 178 10.14 -16.24 2.92
N THR A 179 10.06 -16.38 1.62
CA THR A 179 11.09 -17.00 0.79
C THR A 179 11.71 -15.96 -0.13
N ILE A 180 13.03 -15.85 -0.13
CA ILE A 180 13.75 -14.95 -1.04
C ILE A 180 13.73 -15.53 -2.45
N VAL A 181 13.28 -14.74 -3.41
CA VAL A 181 13.29 -15.06 -4.84
C VAL A 181 14.34 -14.16 -5.50
N ASP A 182 15.59 -14.64 -5.54
CA ASP A 182 16.73 -13.87 -6.03
C ASP A 182 17.10 -14.13 -7.50
N LYS A 183 16.42 -15.11 -8.14
CA LYS A 183 16.64 -15.50 -9.53
C LYS A 183 15.32 -15.66 -10.27
N ASP A 184 15.34 -15.32 -11.55
CA ASP A 184 14.26 -15.64 -12.47
C ASP A 184 14.27 -17.15 -12.80
N GLN A 185 13.25 -17.60 -13.54
CA GLN A 185 13.13 -19.01 -13.99
C GLN A 185 14.28 -19.47 -14.89
N ASN A 186 15.09 -18.55 -15.45
CA ASN A 186 16.27 -18.86 -16.25
C ASN A 186 17.56 -18.84 -15.40
N GLY A 187 17.46 -18.72 -14.07
CA GLY A 187 18.57 -18.66 -13.15
C GLY A 187 19.33 -17.32 -13.14
N ARG A 188 18.81 -16.27 -13.81
CA ARG A 188 19.40 -14.94 -13.81
C ARG A 188 19.05 -14.23 -12.52
N LYS A 189 20.04 -13.58 -11.90
CA LYS A 189 19.84 -12.81 -10.68
C LYS A 189 18.86 -11.66 -10.95
N LEU A 190 17.80 -11.57 -10.11
CA LEU A 190 16.89 -10.43 -10.12
C LEU A 190 17.61 -9.17 -9.65
N GLN A 191 17.13 -8.03 -10.12
CA GLN A 191 17.72 -6.75 -9.76
C GLN A 191 17.53 -6.46 -8.27
N GLN A 192 18.53 -5.87 -7.66
CA GLN A 192 18.45 -5.33 -6.31
C GLN A 192 17.72 -3.98 -6.31
N TYR A 193 17.20 -3.56 -5.15
CA TYR A 193 16.43 -2.32 -4.95
C TYR A 193 15.05 -2.32 -5.64
N ASN A 194 14.30 -3.42 -5.43
CA ASN A 194 12.94 -3.57 -5.92
C ASN A 194 11.99 -2.60 -5.20
N ARG A 195 11.28 -1.76 -5.95
CA ARG A 195 10.36 -0.77 -5.35
C ARG A 195 8.91 -0.92 -5.81
N LEU A 196 8.71 -1.53 -6.96
CA LEU A 196 7.39 -1.65 -7.57
C LEU A 196 7.17 -3.07 -8.06
N LEU A 197 6.02 -3.62 -7.73
CA LEU A 197 5.51 -4.86 -8.31
C LEU A 197 4.26 -4.54 -9.12
N PHE A 198 4.17 -5.17 -10.27
CA PHE A 198 2.98 -5.14 -11.10
C PHE A 198 2.74 -6.52 -11.69
N ARG A 199 1.51 -6.99 -11.63
CA ARG A 199 1.10 -8.23 -12.30
C ARG A 199 0.29 -7.89 -13.53
N ASP A 200 0.71 -8.41 -14.67
CA ASP A 200 -0.02 -8.21 -15.92
C ASP A 200 -1.13 -9.26 -16.13
N SER A 201 -1.93 -9.07 -17.18
CA SER A 201 -3.03 -9.97 -17.55
C SER A 201 -2.59 -11.40 -17.93
N ARG A 202 -1.29 -11.61 -18.15
CA ARG A 202 -0.68 -12.94 -18.38
C ARG A 202 -0.08 -13.54 -17.12
N ARG A 203 -0.40 -12.99 -15.95
CA ARG A 203 0.11 -13.40 -14.61
C ARG A 203 1.61 -13.22 -14.40
N ARG A 204 2.31 -12.52 -15.27
CA ARG A 204 3.73 -12.22 -15.10
C ARG A 204 3.91 -11.12 -14.06
N ILE A 205 4.92 -11.30 -13.21
CA ILE A 205 5.29 -10.30 -12.21
C ILE A 205 6.37 -9.41 -12.79
N TRP A 206 6.06 -8.15 -12.92
CA TRP A 206 7.00 -7.10 -13.31
C TRP A 206 7.58 -6.46 -12.05
N VAL A 207 8.90 -6.42 -11.99
CA VAL A 207 9.64 -5.90 -10.84
C VAL A 207 10.42 -4.68 -11.30
N GLY A 208 9.98 -3.50 -10.85
CA GLY A 208 10.65 -2.22 -11.14
C GLY A 208 11.69 -1.89 -10.07
N GLY A 209 12.88 -1.49 -10.50
CA GLY A 209 13.98 -1.12 -9.63
C GLY A 209 14.83 0.01 -10.23
N GLU A 210 15.90 0.39 -9.55
CA GLU A 210 16.78 1.51 -9.97
C GLU A 210 17.51 1.22 -11.29
N MET A 211 17.73 -0.05 -11.63
CA MET A 211 18.44 -0.47 -12.84
C MET A 211 17.51 -0.84 -14.00
N GLY A 212 16.20 -0.58 -13.88
CA GLY A 212 15.20 -0.87 -14.90
C GLY A 212 14.11 -1.83 -14.43
N VAL A 213 13.64 -2.72 -15.32
CA VAL A 213 12.52 -3.61 -15.08
C VAL A 213 12.93 -5.06 -15.37
N SER A 214 12.59 -5.96 -14.44
CA SER A 214 12.70 -7.41 -14.60
C SER A 214 11.31 -8.04 -14.68
N VAL A 215 11.19 -9.17 -15.40
CA VAL A 215 9.94 -9.93 -15.52
C VAL A 215 10.15 -11.33 -14.98
N TYR A 216 9.29 -11.75 -14.07
CA TYR A 216 9.19 -13.10 -13.54
C TYR A 216 7.89 -13.73 -14.07
N ASN A 217 8.00 -14.97 -14.63
CA ASN A 217 6.87 -15.72 -15.20
C ASN A 217 6.48 -16.88 -14.31
#